data_d826b69d7bbedded36282f360b13a439
#
_entry.id   d826b69d7bbedded36282f360b13a439
#
_cell.length_a   1.000
_cell.length_b   1.000
_cell.length_c   1.000
_cell.angle_alpha   90.00
_cell.angle_beta   90.00
_cell.angle_gamma   90.00
#
_symmetry.space_group_name_H-M   'P 1'
#
loop_
_entity.id
_entity.type
_entity.pdbx_description
1 polymer ?
#
loop_
_entity_poly.entity_id
_entity_poly.type
_entity_poly.pdbx_seq_one_letter_code
_entity_poly.pdbx_strand_id
1 'polypeptide(L)'
;MNSVEGTIFSTLTERGPLTSAALQTLTGKSQPTLSRALQALGGQVIALGQGKTTRYGVPQTIRGLPAQQTLWWTDARGVAEPWGVLSLLAGDVLHVGAKGIDLVTRGQLPWFLAPLKLQGFLGRAWAVRLGLDRDPERWPLDQLLYAALHIDDAIGAVSLGEAAGEIVPEAPVDPAARAAHYDTLAADVSATLPAGSSAGGEQSKFLTGLASGERVLVKFSPPRGTPFGERWHDLLHAEALAMEVLGEHGVAVAQTRVIESSRRTYLESTRFDRLGPHGLGRRHVVALDAIHAQFVAGARQSWPATCDALARQRRLSPTDAAAVRALYEFGQLIGNPDMHFGNLSLWADDPARGRFALAPLYDMLPMRWRTDGFNGLQDYAPFEPPRGSPRGTRGAEAPSPTSVAVAFWGRAAQHAQLSRPLRRVANEMAGRLSAG
;
A
#
# COMPACT_ATOMS: atom_id res chain seq x y z
N MET A 1 43.66 14.59 10.03
CA MET A 1 44.11 13.56 9.05
C MET A 1 43.83 14.09 7.65
N ASN A 2 44.84 14.61 6.96
CA ASN A 2 44.74 15.05 5.58
C ASN A 2 45.29 13.94 4.62
N SER A 3 44.87 12.71 4.82
CA SER A 3 45.20 11.66 3.88
C SER A 3 44.23 11.74 2.67
N VAL A 4 44.66 11.23 1.52
CA VAL A 4 43.81 11.13 0.33
C VAL A 4 42.57 10.28 0.62
N GLU A 5 42.74 9.21 1.39
CA GLU A 5 41.68 8.31 1.87
C GLU A 5 40.65 9.07 2.70
N GLY A 6 41.09 9.88 3.67
CA GLY A 6 40.21 10.69 4.51
C GLY A 6 39.40 11.71 3.67
N THR A 7 40.03 12.34 2.68
CA THR A 7 39.35 13.26 1.76
C THR A 7 38.29 12.57 0.94
N ILE A 8 38.57 11.38 0.39
CA ILE A 8 37.60 10.59 -0.39
C ILE A 8 36.46 10.14 0.51
N PHE A 9 36.75 9.63 1.70
CA PHE A 9 35.74 9.14 2.64
C PHE A 9 34.79 10.26 3.07
N SER A 10 35.30 11.43 3.47
CA SER A 10 34.43 12.57 3.83
C SER A 10 33.62 13.07 2.64
N THR A 11 34.21 13.16 1.44
CA THR A 11 33.48 13.56 0.23
C THR A 11 32.33 12.63 -0.08
N LEU A 12 32.54 11.31 0.02
CA LEU A 12 31.48 10.31 -0.21
C LEU A 12 30.41 10.35 0.89
N THR A 13 30.79 10.59 2.14
CA THR A 13 29.84 10.73 3.25
C THR A 13 28.94 11.96 3.08
N GLU A 14 29.50 13.09 2.67
CA GLU A 14 28.77 14.35 2.52
C GLU A 14 27.93 14.42 1.25
N ARG A 15 28.48 13.96 0.13
CA ARG A 15 27.87 14.07 -1.19
C ARG A 15 27.04 12.86 -1.63
N GLY A 16 27.22 11.73 -0.93
CA GLY A 16 26.65 10.45 -1.33
C GLY A 16 27.50 9.74 -2.40
N PRO A 17 26.93 8.75 -3.11
CA PRO A 17 27.69 7.92 -4.04
C PRO A 17 28.13 8.71 -5.29
N LEU A 18 29.43 8.64 -5.60
CA LEU A 18 30.07 9.35 -6.71
C LEU A 18 30.80 8.40 -7.66
N THR A 19 30.81 8.72 -8.93
CA THR A 19 31.65 8.04 -9.93
C THR A 19 33.14 8.43 -9.73
N SER A 20 34.04 7.61 -10.26
CA SER A 20 35.48 7.92 -10.22
C SER A 20 35.78 9.28 -10.87
N ALA A 21 35.12 9.61 -11.98
CA ALA A 21 35.29 10.90 -12.65
C ALA A 21 34.84 12.07 -11.75
N ALA A 22 33.69 11.94 -11.07
CA ALA A 22 33.22 12.97 -10.14
C ALA A 22 34.18 13.13 -8.94
N LEU A 23 34.70 12.01 -8.40
CA LEU A 23 35.73 12.05 -7.34
C LEU A 23 37.00 12.74 -7.80
N GLN A 24 37.48 12.52 -9.03
CA GLN A 24 38.62 13.22 -9.60
C GLN A 24 38.41 14.74 -9.60
N THR A 25 37.25 15.15 -10.12
CA THR A 25 36.90 16.59 -10.19
C THR A 25 36.83 17.23 -8.81
N LEU A 26 36.20 16.56 -7.84
CA LEU A 26 35.99 17.12 -6.50
C LEU A 26 37.26 17.12 -5.65
N THR A 27 38.11 16.10 -5.79
CA THR A 27 39.32 15.94 -4.95
C THR A 27 40.59 16.47 -5.60
N GLY A 28 40.54 16.76 -6.90
CA GLY A 28 41.74 17.15 -7.69
C GLY A 28 42.79 16.04 -7.82
N LYS A 29 42.43 14.77 -7.53
CA LYS A 29 43.37 13.64 -7.54
C LYS A 29 43.31 12.90 -8.87
N SER A 30 44.46 12.34 -9.28
CA SER A 30 44.52 11.52 -10.50
C SER A 30 43.81 10.17 -10.31
N GLN A 31 43.38 9.58 -11.42
CA GLN A 31 42.75 8.25 -11.44
C GLN A 31 43.56 7.16 -10.72
N PRO A 32 44.90 7.02 -10.94
CA PRO A 32 45.69 6.02 -10.24
C PRO A 32 45.74 6.27 -8.70
N THR A 33 45.74 7.56 -8.29
CA THR A 33 45.74 7.92 -6.86
C THR A 33 44.41 7.57 -6.21
N LEU A 34 43.29 7.86 -6.88
CA LEU A 34 41.96 7.48 -6.40
C LEU A 34 41.78 5.96 -6.33
N SER A 35 42.24 5.22 -7.34
CA SER A 35 42.14 3.76 -7.35
C SER A 35 42.85 3.14 -6.16
N ARG A 36 44.08 3.58 -5.87
CA ARG A 36 44.85 3.12 -4.70
C ARG A 36 44.20 3.48 -3.37
N ALA A 37 43.68 4.70 -3.24
CA ALA A 37 43.02 5.13 -2.05
C ALA A 37 41.69 4.40 -1.81
N LEU A 38 40.87 4.16 -2.85
CA LEU A 38 39.64 3.36 -2.76
C LEU A 38 39.96 1.92 -2.38
N GLN A 39 41.04 1.34 -2.91
CA GLN A 39 41.50 0.02 -2.52
C GLN A 39 41.97 -0.03 -1.06
N ALA A 40 42.67 1.01 -0.59
CA ALA A 40 43.13 1.10 0.80
C ALA A 40 41.97 1.29 1.81
N LEU A 41 40.88 1.96 1.39
CA LEU A 41 39.68 2.10 2.20
C LEU A 41 38.92 0.76 2.37
N GLY A 42 39.13 -0.19 1.48
CA GLY A 42 38.55 -1.53 1.59
C GLY A 42 37.04 -1.49 1.82
N GLY A 43 36.54 -2.25 2.81
CA GLY A 43 35.11 -2.33 3.17
C GLY A 43 34.46 -1.03 3.71
N GLN A 44 35.27 0.02 3.97
CA GLN A 44 34.72 1.33 4.36
C GLN A 44 34.05 2.05 3.19
N VAL A 45 34.34 1.66 1.96
CA VAL A 45 33.71 2.17 0.74
C VAL A 45 33.34 0.98 -0.15
N ILE A 46 32.11 0.97 -0.63
CA ILE A 46 31.63 -0.09 -1.53
C ILE A 46 31.46 0.45 -2.96
N ALA A 47 31.71 -0.42 -3.93
CA ALA A 47 31.42 -0.16 -5.33
C ALA A 47 29.95 -0.52 -5.64
N LEU A 48 29.26 0.34 -6.36
CA LEU A 48 27.86 0.25 -6.71
C LEU A 48 27.72 0.23 -8.24
N GLY A 49 26.94 -0.70 -8.76
CA GLY A 49 26.80 -0.88 -10.20
C GLY A 49 28.03 -1.54 -10.86
N GLN A 50 28.09 -1.47 -12.19
CA GLN A 50 29.16 -2.11 -12.97
C GLN A 50 29.67 -1.21 -14.11
N GLY A 51 30.93 -1.43 -14.49
CA GLY A 51 31.54 -0.79 -15.65
C GLY A 51 31.74 0.72 -15.49
N LYS A 52 31.49 1.49 -16.56
CA LYS A 52 31.73 2.94 -16.58
C LYS A 52 30.82 3.74 -15.66
N THR A 53 29.69 3.18 -15.24
CA THR A 53 28.71 3.80 -14.34
C THR A 53 28.95 3.47 -12.88
N THR A 54 29.99 2.71 -12.56
CA THR A 54 30.34 2.36 -11.16
C THR A 54 30.46 3.63 -10.31
N ARG A 55 29.74 3.62 -9.21
CA ARG A 55 29.83 4.64 -8.15
C ARG A 55 30.45 4.05 -6.90
N TYR A 56 30.96 4.89 -6.06
CA TYR A 56 31.50 4.51 -4.76
C TYR A 56 30.71 5.20 -3.68
N GLY A 57 30.38 4.49 -2.60
CA GLY A 57 29.59 5.03 -1.49
C GLY A 57 30.08 4.47 -0.15
N VAL A 58 29.83 5.20 0.92
CA VAL A 58 30.12 4.76 2.29
C VAL A 58 28.92 3.95 2.79
N PRO A 59 29.06 2.63 3.08
CA PRO A 59 27.97 1.80 3.55
C PRO A 59 27.54 2.20 4.96
N GLN A 60 26.23 2.16 5.21
CA GLN A 60 25.62 2.33 6.52
C GLN A 60 24.87 1.05 6.88
N THR A 61 25.15 0.48 8.06
CA THR A 61 24.45 -0.72 8.52
C THR A 61 22.96 -0.47 8.75
N ILE A 62 22.13 -1.47 8.48
CA ILE A 62 20.69 -1.45 8.76
C ILE A 62 20.49 -1.98 10.18
N ARG A 63 20.59 -1.13 11.19
CA ARG A 63 20.50 -1.50 12.62
C ARG A 63 21.37 -2.72 12.99
N GLY A 64 22.63 -2.71 12.54
CA GLY A 64 23.59 -3.79 12.77
C GLY A 64 23.59 -4.90 11.69
N LEU A 65 22.61 -4.93 10.81
CA LEU A 65 22.61 -5.82 9.64
C LEU A 65 23.43 -5.22 8.49
N PRO A 66 23.86 -6.04 7.52
CA PRO A 66 24.64 -5.57 6.37
C PRO A 66 23.95 -4.43 5.62
N ALA A 67 24.77 -3.47 5.15
CA ALA A 67 24.30 -2.34 4.36
C ALA A 67 23.67 -2.73 3.01
N GLN A 68 24.14 -3.86 2.45
CA GLN A 68 23.66 -4.40 1.19
C GLN A 68 22.73 -5.57 1.43
N GLN A 69 21.56 -5.50 0.79
CA GLN A 69 20.52 -6.50 0.90
C GLN A 69 20.07 -6.94 -0.50
N THR A 70 19.82 -8.23 -0.68
CA THR A 70 19.27 -8.75 -1.93
C THR A 70 17.80 -8.33 -2.04
N LEU A 71 17.43 -7.84 -3.22
CA LEU A 71 16.04 -7.70 -3.64
C LEU A 71 15.65 -8.95 -4.41
N TRP A 72 14.55 -9.55 -4.01
CA TRP A 72 13.97 -10.72 -4.67
C TRP A 72 12.69 -10.34 -5.38
N TRP A 73 12.46 -10.93 -6.54
CA TRP A 73 11.20 -10.84 -7.26
C TRP A 73 10.52 -12.21 -7.30
N THR A 74 9.29 -12.28 -6.79
CA THR A 74 8.48 -13.49 -6.88
C THR A 74 7.49 -13.35 -8.02
N ASP A 75 7.48 -14.30 -8.95
CA ASP A 75 6.59 -14.29 -10.12
C ASP A 75 5.16 -14.78 -9.79
N ALA A 76 4.29 -14.78 -10.81
CA ALA A 76 2.91 -15.25 -10.68
C ALA A 76 2.78 -16.76 -10.37
N ARG A 77 3.84 -17.53 -10.51
CA ARG A 77 3.90 -18.97 -10.17
C ARG A 77 4.47 -19.23 -8.78
N GLY A 78 4.96 -18.19 -8.10
CA GLY A 78 5.59 -18.31 -6.80
C GLY A 78 7.09 -18.58 -6.85
N VAL A 79 7.72 -18.47 -8.03
CA VAL A 79 9.18 -18.61 -8.17
C VAL A 79 9.84 -17.30 -7.79
N ALA A 80 10.69 -17.34 -6.76
CA ALA A 80 11.46 -16.18 -6.33
C ALA A 80 12.85 -16.21 -6.96
N GLU A 81 13.26 -15.12 -7.60
CA GLU A 81 14.59 -14.96 -8.20
C GLU A 81 15.27 -13.70 -7.66
N PRO A 82 16.61 -13.71 -7.50
CA PRO A 82 17.36 -12.50 -7.20
C PRO A 82 17.12 -11.45 -8.30
N TRP A 83 16.58 -10.30 -7.91
CA TRP A 83 16.21 -9.24 -8.85
C TRP A 83 17.21 -8.09 -8.86
N GLY A 84 17.86 -7.84 -7.71
CA GLY A 84 18.82 -6.76 -7.57
C GLY A 84 19.43 -6.67 -6.18
N VAL A 85 20.12 -5.57 -5.93
CA VAL A 85 20.72 -5.24 -4.65
C VAL A 85 20.29 -3.82 -4.23
N LEU A 86 19.84 -3.70 -2.99
CA LEU A 86 19.63 -2.43 -2.32
C LEU A 86 20.83 -2.19 -1.39
N SER A 87 21.39 -0.98 -1.39
CA SER A 87 22.48 -0.59 -0.50
C SER A 87 22.07 0.68 0.26
N LEU A 88 22.10 0.60 1.61
CA LEU A 88 21.98 1.78 2.47
C LEU A 88 23.36 2.42 2.63
N LEU A 89 23.44 3.72 2.39
CA LEU A 89 24.66 4.51 2.40
C LEU A 89 24.54 5.66 3.39
N ALA A 90 25.68 6.19 3.82
CA ALA A 90 25.75 7.33 4.72
C ALA A 90 24.92 8.52 4.23
N GLY A 91 24.29 9.24 5.17
CA GLY A 91 23.45 10.41 4.89
C GLY A 91 22.07 10.07 4.36
N ASP A 92 21.50 8.94 4.78
CA ASP A 92 20.17 8.45 4.35
C ASP A 92 20.04 8.31 2.83
N VAL A 93 21.07 7.78 2.19
CA VAL A 93 21.09 7.54 0.76
C VAL A 93 20.88 6.07 0.48
N LEU A 94 19.99 5.76 -0.47
CA LEU A 94 19.81 4.43 -1.02
C LEU A 94 20.35 4.37 -2.43
N HIS A 95 21.05 3.29 -2.74
CA HIS A 95 21.32 2.86 -4.10
C HIS A 95 20.54 1.56 -4.37
N VAL A 96 19.86 1.52 -5.48
CA VAL A 96 19.19 0.30 -5.97
C VAL A 96 19.72 -0.03 -7.35
N GLY A 97 20.43 -1.14 -7.45
CA GLY A 97 20.86 -1.76 -8.69
C GLY A 97 20.02 -3.01 -8.93
N ALA A 98 19.03 -2.93 -9.81
CA ALA A 98 18.16 -4.05 -10.16
C ALA A 98 18.02 -4.16 -11.68
N LYS A 99 17.39 -5.22 -12.16
CA LYS A 99 17.23 -5.49 -13.60
C LYS A 99 16.65 -4.29 -14.35
N GLY A 100 17.48 -3.58 -15.11
CA GLY A 100 17.10 -2.37 -15.86
C GLY A 100 16.98 -1.08 -15.00
N ILE A 101 17.39 -1.11 -13.75
CA ILE A 101 17.32 0.02 -12.80
C ILE A 101 18.70 0.25 -12.18
N ASP A 102 19.18 1.49 -12.22
CA ASP A 102 20.33 1.99 -11.46
C ASP A 102 19.93 3.35 -10.89
N LEU A 103 19.51 3.38 -9.62
CA LEU A 103 18.85 4.53 -9.02
C LEU A 103 19.47 4.87 -7.67
N VAL A 104 19.64 6.17 -7.42
CA VAL A 104 20.01 6.72 -6.12
C VAL A 104 18.87 7.59 -5.63
N THR A 105 18.41 7.36 -4.38
CA THR A 105 17.44 8.21 -3.68
C THR A 105 17.98 8.67 -2.34
N ARG A 106 17.40 9.70 -1.75
CA ARG A 106 17.78 10.20 -0.42
C ARG A 106 16.52 10.34 0.43
N GLY A 107 16.57 9.82 1.66
CA GLY A 107 15.51 9.94 2.66
C GLY A 107 14.22 9.19 2.34
N GLN A 108 14.14 8.45 1.24
CA GLN A 108 12.93 7.75 0.82
C GLN A 108 13.21 6.51 -0.03
N LEU A 109 12.28 5.55 0.02
CA LEU A 109 12.29 4.42 -0.90
C LEU A 109 11.94 4.88 -2.33
N PRO A 110 12.55 4.25 -3.36
CA PRO A 110 12.02 4.33 -4.72
C PRO A 110 10.55 3.90 -4.77
N TRP A 111 9.77 4.51 -5.66
CA TRP A 111 8.33 4.28 -5.79
C TRP A 111 7.94 2.79 -5.87
N PHE A 112 8.71 1.98 -6.58
CA PHE A 112 8.46 0.56 -6.73
C PHE A 112 8.83 -0.28 -5.49
N LEU A 113 9.55 0.27 -4.54
CA LEU A 113 9.81 -0.34 -3.22
C LEU A 113 8.89 0.21 -2.13
N ALA A 114 8.01 1.17 -2.45
CA ALA A 114 7.07 1.72 -1.50
C ALA A 114 6.20 0.66 -0.79
N PRO A 115 5.81 -0.46 -1.42
CA PRO A 115 5.09 -1.54 -0.73
C PRO A 115 5.84 -2.19 0.43
N LEU A 116 7.16 -2.04 0.52
CA LEU A 116 7.97 -2.49 1.66
C LEU A 116 7.82 -1.59 2.89
N LYS A 117 7.30 -0.37 2.72
CA LYS A 117 7.02 0.53 3.83
C LYS A 117 5.74 0.10 4.53
N LEU A 118 5.87 -0.39 5.75
CA LEU A 118 4.73 -0.60 6.62
C LEU A 118 4.08 0.73 6.97
N GLN A 119 2.77 0.80 6.85
CA GLN A 119 1.98 2.00 7.11
C GLN A 119 0.77 1.67 7.96
N GLY A 120 0.19 2.71 8.54
CA GLY A 120 -1.07 2.63 9.20
C GLY A 120 -1.12 1.63 10.36
N PHE A 121 -2.28 1.01 10.54
CA PHE A 121 -2.54 0.07 11.65
C PHE A 121 -1.54 -1.09 11.71
N LEU A 122 -1.30 -1.77 10.59
CA LEU A 122 -0.33 -2.89 10.53
C LEU A 122 1.09 -2.41 10.82
N GLY A 123 1.47 -1.24 10.34
CA GLY A 123 2.78 -0.66 10.61
C GLY A 123 2.99 -0.40 12.11
N ARG A 124 1.99 0.10 12.82
CA ARG A 124 2.07 0.30 14.28
C ARG A 124 2.17 -1.01 15.06
N ALA A 125 1.44 -2.05 14.63
CA ALA A 125 1.54 -3.36 15.25
C ALA A 125 2.96 -3.95 15.10
N TRP A 126 3.56 -3.83 13.92
CA TRP A 126 4.94 -4.23 13.68
C TRP A 126 5.95 -3.36 14.43
N ALA A 127 5.71 -2.05 14.56
CA ALA A 127 6.54 -1.15 15.36
C ALA A 127 6.74 -1.66 16.79
N VAL A 128 5.63 -2.03 17.43
CA VAL A 128 5.66 -2.59 18.79
C VAL A 128 6.42 -3.92 18.82
N ARG A 129 6.15 -4.83 17.88
CA ARG A 129 6.79 -6.15 17.81
C ARG A 129 8.31 -6.06 17.61
N LEU A 130 8.78 -5.10 16.81
CA LEU A 130 10.20 -4.91 16.49
C LEU A 130 10.94 -3.93 17.42
N GLY A 131 10.26 -3.35 18.41
CA GLY A 131 10.84 -2.34 19.29
C GLY A 131 11.27 -1.07 18.56
N LEU A 132 10.52 -0.67 17.53
CA LEU A 132 10.75 0.53 16.72
C LEU A 132 9.89 1.71 17.21
N ASP A 133 10.15 2.92 16.67
CA ASP A 133 9.27 4.07 16.90
C ASP A 133 7.82 3.71 16.52
N ARG A 134 6.87 4.14 17.36
CA ARG A 134 5.45 3.80 17.20
C ARG A 134 4.79 4.43 15.98
N ASP A 135 5.40 5.45 15.38
CA ASP A 135 4.92 6.12 14.19
C ASP A 135 5.74 5.69 12.96
N PRO A 136 5.28 4.70 12.18
CA PRO A 136 6.00 4.23 11.00
C PRO A 136 6.24 5.32 9.93
N GLU A 137 5.44 6.38 9.96
CA GLU A 137 5.61 7.50 9.02
C GLU A 137 6.88 8.31 9.28
N ARG A 138 7.40 8.24 10.51
CA ARG A 138 8.61 8.95 10.94
C ARG A 138 9.88 8.09 10.92
N TRP A 139 9.78 6.84 10.52
CA TRP A 139 10.95 5.98 10.51
C TRP A 139 12.03 6.50 9.55
N PRO A 140 13.27 6.68 10.01
CA PRO A 140 14.42 6.85 9.13
C PRO A 140 14.62 5.58 8.29
N LEU A 141 15.40 5.69 7.22
CA LEU A 141 15.56 4.59 6.26
C LEU A 141 16.08 3.29 6.88
N ASP A 142 16.98 3.37 7.87
CA ASP A 142 17.50 2.18 8.56
C ASP A 142 16.43 1.42 9.34
N GLN A 143 15.49 2.13 10.00
CA GLN A 143 14.36 1.50 10.69
C GLN A 143 13.35 0.92 9.70
N LEU A 144 13.06 1.65 8.63
CA LEU A 144 12.15 1.19 7.58
C LEU A 144 12.67 -0.09 6.92
N LEU A 145 13.96 -0.11 6.54
CA LEU A 145 14.58 -1.27 5.93
C LEU A 145 14.70 -2.44 6.94
N TYR A 146 15.00 -2.15 8.20
CA TYR A 146 15.00 -3.17 9.24
C TYR A 146 13.63 -3.82 9.39
N ALA A 147 12.55 -3.04 9.40
CA ALA A 147 11.20 -3.58 9.42
C ALA A 147 10.92 -4.41 8.16
N ALA A 148 11.28 -3.91 6.97
CA ALA A 148 11.09 -4.61 5.70
C ALA A 148 11.80 -5.98 5.64
N LEU A 149 12.95 -6.12 6.31
CA LEU A 149 13.70 -7.37 6.44
C LEU A 149 13.02 -8.41 7.34
N HIS A 150 12.04 -8.01 8.15
CA HIS A 150 11.33 -8.89 9.09
C HIS A 150 9.88 -9.12 8.70
N ILE A 151 9.46 -8.68 7.50
CA ILE A 151 8.10 -8.90 6.99
C ILE A 151 8.09 -10.11 6.07
N ASP A 152 7.45 -11.18 6.49
CA ASP A 152 7.35 -12.41 5.70
C ASP A 152 6.33 -12.28 4.55
N ASP A 153 5.30 -11.43 4.71
CA ASP A 153 4.18 -11.28 3.78
C ASP A 153 4.00 -9.83 3.26
N ALA A 154 5.09 -9.25 2.73
CA ALA A 154 5.08 -7.92 2.12
C ALA A 154 4.08 -7.84 0.94
N ILE A 155 3.53 -6.64 0.70
CA ILE A 155 2.65 -6.38 -0.43
C ILE A 155 3.45 -6.43 -1.74
N GLY A 156 2.83 -7.01 -2.78
CA GLY A 156 3.41 -7.08 -4.12
C GLY A 156 4.44 -8.20 -4.29
N ALA A 157 5.27 -8.08 -5.31
CA ALA A 157 6.19 -9.14 -5.76
C ALA A 157 7.62 -9.02 -5.20
N VAL A 158 7.97 -7.86 -4.60
CA VAL A 158 9.34 -7.62 -4.10
C VAL A 158 9.45 -7.96 -2.63
N SER A 159 10.51 -8.70 -2.26
CA SER A 159 10.96 -8.88 -0.88
C SER A 159 12.41 -8.46 -0.71
N LEU A 160 12.82 -8.17 0.53
CA LEU A 160 14.14 -7.67 0.88
C LEU A 160 14.86 -8.67 1.78
N GLY A 161 16.16 -8.90 1.51
CA GLY A 161 17.02 -9.78 2.29
C GLY A 161 16.87 -11.24 1.88
N GLU A 162 15.81 -11.90 2.28
CA GLU A 162 15.51 -13.28 1.93
C GLU A 162 14.45 -13.37 0.84
N ALA A 163 14.50 -14.45 0.06
CA ALA A 163 13.42 -14.78 -0.86
C ALA A 163 12.13 -14.91 -0.04
N ALA A 164 11.02 -14.48 -0.64
CA ALA A 164 9.73 -14.73 -0.01
C ALA A 164 9.57 -16.25 0.19
N GLY A 165 9.58 -16.65 1.44
CA GLY A 165 9.40 -18.06 1.82
C GLY A 165 7.98 -18.53 1.53
N GLU A 166 7.80 -19.84 1.57
CA GLU A 166 6.47 -20.41 1.70
C GLU A 166 5.91 -19.94 3.05
N ILE A 167 4.92 -19.07 3.01
CA ILE A 167 4.21 -18.69 4.22
C ILE A 167 3.40 -19.92 4.61
N VAL A 168 3.93 -20.70 5.55
CA VAL A 168 3.17 -21.82 6.12
C VAL A 168 1.89 -21.23 6.71
N PRO A 169 0.70 -21.63 6.25
CA PRO A 169 -0.54 -21.18 6.88
C PRO A 169 -0.47 -21.58 8.35
N GLU A 170 -0.63 -20.63 9.26
CA GLU A 170 -1.07 -20.99 10.60
C GLU A 170 -2.32 -21.86 10.39
N ALA A 171 -2.37 -23.03 10.99
CA ALA A 171 -3.29 -24.13 10.77
C ALA A 171 -4.54 -23.80 9.94
N PRO A 172 -4.88 -24.57 8.90
CA PRO A 172 -5.98 -24.26 8.00
C PRO A 172 -7.24 -24.02 8.83
N VAL A 173 -7.75 -22.79 8.79
CA VAL A 173 -8.92 -22.43 9.57
C VAL A 173 -10.13 -23.06 8.91
N ASP A 174 -10.69 -24.08 9.54
CA ASP A 174 -11.98 -24.66 9.16
C ASP A 174 -13.01 -23.51 9.00
N PRO A 175 -13.76 -23.44 7.90
CA PRO A 175 -14.81 -22.44 7.74
C PRO A 175 -15.77 -22.34 8.93
N ALA A 176 -16.08 -23.46 9.62
CA ALA A 176 -16.94 -23.48 10.79
C ALA A 176 -16.29 -22.83 12.03
N ALA A 177 -14.96 -22.88 12.13
CA ALA A 177 -14.22 -22.31 13.27
C ALA A 177 -13.70 -20.89 12.98
N ARG A 178 -13.90 -20.37 11.77
CA ARG A 178 -13.30 -19.12 11.28
C ARG A 178 -13.62 -17.91 12.17
N ALA A 179 -14.87 -17.73 12.55
CA ALA A 179 -15.29 -16.63 13.42
C ALA A 179 -14.59 -16.64 14.78
N ALA A 180 -14.48 -17.81 15.42
CA ALA A 180 -13.80 -17.97 16.71
C ALA A 180 -12.28 -17.74 16.59
N HIS A 181 -11.66 -18.20 15.51
CA HIS A 181 -10.26 -17.93 15.24
C HIS A 181 -10.01 -16.43 15.06
N TYR A 182 -10.88 -15.73 14.33
CA TYR A 182 -10.78 -14.28 14.15
C TYR A 182 -10.98 -13.52 15.45
N ASP A 183 -11.83 -13.99 16.36
CA ASP A 183 -11.96 -13.41 17.70
C ASP A 183 -10.62 -13.49 18.47
N THR A 184 -9.87 -14.58 18.33
CA THR A 184 -8.54 -14.75 18.94
C THR A 184 -7.54 -13.77 18.30
N LEU A 185 -7.41 -13.76 16.97
CA LEU A 185 -6.47 -12.86 16.27
C LEU A 185 -6.77 -11.38 16.55
N ALA A 186 -8.06 -11.01 16.57
CA ALA A 186 -8.47 -9.65 16.87
C ALA A 186 -8.16 -9.26 18.33
N ALA A 187 -8.23 -10.19 19.27
CA ALA A 187 -7.84 -9.97 20.67
C ALA A 187 -6.33 -9.76 20.79
N ASP A 188 -5.51 -10.61 20.15
CA ASP A 188 -4.06 -10.52 20.17
C ASP A 188 -3.57 -9.20 19.57
N VAL A 189 -4.11 -8.83 18.42
CA VAL A 189 -3.79 -7.56 17.77
C VAL A 189 -4.22 -6.37 18.63
N SER A 190 -5.37 -6.44 19.26
CA SER A 190 -5.85 -5.37 20.15
C SER A 190 -5.02 -5.25 21.42
N ALA A 191 -4.47 -6.34 21.93
CA ALA A 191 -3.59 -6.35 23.12
C ALA A 191 -2.20 -5.76 22.83
N THR A 192 -1.70 -5.85 21.60
CA THR A 192 -0.39 -5.31 21.23
C THR A 192 -0.39 -3.80 21.01
N LEU A 193 -1.55 -3.18 20.82
CA LEU A 193 -1.67 -1.75 20.57
C LEU A 193 -2.12 -1.00 21.84
N PRO A 194 -1.65 0.23 22.09
CA PRO A 194 -2.08 1.04 23.21
C PRO A 194 -3.60 1.24 23.21
N ALA A 195 -4.18 1.29 24.41
CA ALA A 195 -5.60 1.64 24.57
C ALA A 195 -5.88 2.98 23.88
N GLY A 196 -6.87 2.99 22.97
CA GLY A 196 -7.22 4.18 22.19
C GLY A 196 -6.51 4.28 20.82
N SER A 197 -5.60 3.38 20.47
CA SER A 197 -4.97 3.39 19.13
C SER A 197 -5.97 3.14 17.99
N SER A 198 -7.10 2.49 18.27
CA SER A 198 -8.26 2.40 17.37
C SER A 198 -9.19 3.62 17.43
N ALA A 199 -9.04 4.48 18.45
CA ALA A 199 -9.83 5.72 18.58
C ALA A 199 -9.39 6.80 17.58
N GLY A 200 -8.25 6.64 16.90
CA GLY A 200 -7.78 7.55 15.85
C GLY A 200 -8.49 7.41 14.49
N GLY A 201 -9.57 6.63 14.40
CA GLY A 201 -10.36 6.50 13.18
C GLY A 201 -9.84 5.50 12.15
N GLU A 202 -8.68 4.88 12.39
CA GLU A 202 -8.15 3.87 11.47
C GLU A 202 -8.72 2.48 11.77
N GLN A 203 -9.14 1.79 10.69
CA GLN A 203 -9.76 0.48 10.77
C GLN A 203 -8.76 -0.59 11.23
N SER A 204 -9.10 -1.27 12.32
CA SER A 204 -8.34 -2.42 12.83
C SER A 204 -8.37 -3.59 11.84
N LYS A 205 -7.22 -4.22 11.62
CA LYS A 205 -7.07 -5.29 10.63
C LYS A 205 -5.90 -6.23 10.96
N PHE A 206 -5.95 -7.44 10.41
CA PHE A 206 -4.83 -8.40 10.42
C PHE A 206 -4.74 -9.14 9.09
N LEU A 207 -3.62 -9.82 8.86
CA LEU A 207 -3.40 -10.71 7.72
C LEU A 207 -3.45 -12.16 8.18
N THR A 208 -4.04 -13.04 7.38
CA THR A 208 -4.04 -14.49 7.65
C THR A 208 -4.19 -15.30 6.37
N GLY A 209 -3.94 -16.62 6.46
CA GLY A 209 -4.19 -17.57 5.38
C GLY A 209 -5.44 -18.38 5.66
N LEU A 210 -6.16 -18.77 4.62
CA LEU A 210 -7.30 -19.68 4.70
C LEU A 210 -6.88 -21.12 4.38
N ALA A 211 -7.70 -22.09 4.76
CA ALA A 211 -7.52 -23.49 4.43
C ALA A 211 -7.45 -23.77 2.92
N SER A 212 -8.12 -22.93 2.12
CA SER A 212 -8.04 -22.94 0.65
C SER A 212 -6.68 -22.51 0.10
N GLY A 213 -5.80 -21.97 0.94
CA GLY A 213 -4.53 -21.36 0.54
C GLY A 213 -4.63 -19.89 0.18
N GLU A 214 -5.83 -19.32 0.15
CA GLU A 214 -6.02 -17.89 -0.08
C GLU A 214 -5.39 -17.05 1.04
N ARG A 215 -4.84 -15.91 0.67
CA ARG A 215 -4.37 -14.89 1.61
C ARG A 215 -5.39 -13.78 1.72
N VAL A 216 -5.76 -13.45 2.95
CA VAL A 216 -6.79 -12.44 3.22
C VAL A 216 -6.28 -11.36 4.16
N LEU A 217 -6.72 -10.14 3.89
CA LEU A 217 -6.70 -9.05 4.85
C LEU A 217 -8.08 -9.03 5.52
N VAL A 218 -8.10 -9.04 6.84
CA VAL A 218 -9.36 -9.07 7.61
C VAL A 218 -9.48 -7.77 8.40
N LYS A 219 -10.44 -6.95 8.05
CA LYS A 219 -10.86 -5.79 8.85
C LYS A 219 -11.84 -6.26 9.92
N PHE A 220 -11.82 -5.65 11.10
CA PHE A 220 -12.74 -6.02 12.18
C PHE A 220 -13.29 -4.84 12.95
N SER A 221 -14.53 -4.99 13.42
CA SER A 221 -15.23 -3.98 14.22
C SER A 221 -14.69 -3.94 15.66
N PRO A 222 -14.88 -2.83 16.39
CA PRO A 222 -14.93 -2.87 17.86
C PRO A 222 -15.97 -3.88 18.35
N PRO A 223 -15.99 -4.20 19.66
CA PRO A 223 -16.95 -5.17 20.21
C PRO A 223 -18.40 -4.81 19.89
N ARG A 224 -19.21 -5.82 19.50
CA ARG A 224 -20.65 -5.70 19.32
C ARG A 224 -21.32 -5.24 20.62
N GLY A 225 -22.49 -4.61 20.53
CA GLY A 225 -23.18 -4.03 21.67
C GLY A 225 -22.60 -2.69 22.14
N THR A 226 -21.55 -2.21 21.51
CA THR A 226 -21.04 -0.85 21.73
C THR A 226 -21.46 0.08 20.56
N PRO A 227 -21.69 1.38 20.80
CA PRO A 227 -22.05 2.29 19.71
C PRO A 227 -21.07 2.32 18.55
N PHE A 228 -19.77 2.22 18.84
CA PHE A 228 -18.71 2.13 17.84
C PHE A 228 -18.71 0.79 17.11
N GLY A 229 -18.95 -0.32 17.84
CA GLY A 229 -19.06 -1.65 17.24
C GLY A 229 -20.21 -1.75 16.25
N GLU A 230 -21.39 -1.23 16.61
CA GLU A 230 -22.55 -1.22 15.72
C GLU A 230 -22.35 -0.31 14.51
N ARG A 231 -21.68 0.83 14.66
CA ARG A 231 -21.34 1.69 13.53
C ARG A 231 -20.40 0.98 12.54
N TRP A 232 -19.36 0.34 13.04
CA TRP A 232 -18.43 -0.41 12.19
C TRP A 232 -19.03 -1.71 11.63
N HIS A 233 -20.00 -2.31 12.31
CA HIS A 233 -20.81 -3.37 11.72
C HIS A 233 -21.50 -2.90 10.43
N ASP A 234 -22.23 -1.77 10.50
CA ASP A 234 -22.86 -1.20 9.32
C ASP A 234 -21.85 -0.87 8.21
N LEU A 235 -20.70 -0.27 8.55
CA LEU A 235 -19.72 0.16 7.55
C LEU A 235 -19.04 -1.03 6.86
N LEU A 236 -18.73 -2.13 7.57
CA LEU A 236 -18.13 -3.32 6.98
C LEU A 236 -19.11 -4.06 6.06
N HIS A 237 -20.40 -4.12 6.42
CA HIS A 237 -21.43 -4.63 5.52
C HIS A 237 -21.63 -3.73 4.30
N ALA A 238 -21.57 -2.41 4.46
CA ALA A 238 -21.68 -1.46 3.36
C ALA A 238 -20.47 -1.57 2.41
N GLU A 239 -19.25 -1.84 2.94
CA GLU A 239 -18.07 -2.09 2.10
C GLU A 239 -18.25 -3.37 1.26
N ALA A 240 -18.67 -4.48 1.89
CA ALA A 240 -18.93 -5.71 1.17
C ALA A 240 -19.98 -5.52 0.05
N LEU A 241 -21.06 -4.81 0.37
CA LEU A 241 -22.11 -4.49 -0.59
C LEU A 241 -21.62 -3.62 -1.75
N ALA A 242 -20.74 -2.64 -1.47
CA ALA A 242 -20.17 -1.79 -2.51
C ALA A 242 -19.28 -2.62 -3.47
N MET A 243 -18.47 -3.54 -2.93
CA MET A 243 -17.67 -4.45 -3.76
C MET A 243 -18.55 -5.37 -4.61
N GLU A 244 -19.60 -5.93 -4.03
CA GLU A 244 -20.56 -6.77 -4.75
C GLU A 244 -21.22 -6.03 -5.90
N VAL A 245 -21.79 -4.85 -5.63
CA VAL A 245 -22.46 -4.03 -6.65
C VAL A 245 -21.49 -3.61 -7.75
N LEU A 246 -20.30 -3.17 -7.43
CA LEU A 246 -19.30 -2.80 -8.43
C LEU A 246 -18.88 -4.00 -9.28
N GLY A 247 -18.68 -5.17 -8.66
CA GLY A 247 -18.34 -6.42 -9.37
C GLY A 247 -19.42 -6.84 -10.36
N GLU A 248 -20.70 -6.76 -9.99
CA GLU A 248 -21.83 -7.04 -10.88
C GLU A 248 -21.89 -6.08 -12.09
N HIS A 249 -21.35 -4.88 -11.93
CA HIS A 249 -21.23 -3.89 -13.00
C HIS A 249 -19.90 -3.96 -13.76
N GLY A 250 -19.17 -5.07 -13.63
CA GLY A 250 -17.95 -5.36 -14.40
C GLY A 250 -16.69 -4.66 -13.90
N VAL A 251 -16.69 -4.07 -12.71
CA VAL A 251 -15.50 -3.50 -12.09
C VAL A 251 -14.66 -4.62 -11.45
N ALA A 252 -13.37 -4.63 -11.71
CA ALA A 252 -12.45 -5.49 -10.96
C ALA A 252 -12.34 -5.00 -9.51
N VAL A 253 -12.75 -5.82 -8.56
CA VAL A 253 -12.76 -5.52 -7.13
C VAL A 253 -12.07 -6.62 -6.33
N ALA A 254 -11.55 -6.27 -5.15
CA ALA A 254 -11.12 -7.26 -4.18
C ALA A 254 -12.33 -8.11 -3.75
N GLN A 255 -12.18 -9.44 -3.75
CA GLN A 255 -13.25 -10.34 -3.31
C GLN A 255 -13.43 -10.22 -1.81
N THR A 256 -14.63 -9.94 -1.37
CA THR A 256 -14.93 -9.70 0.05
C THR A 256 -15.97 -10.68 0.58
N ARG A 257 -15.90 -10.96 1.89
CA ARG A 257 -16.88 -11.76 2.62
C ARG A 257 -17.02 -11.22 4.03
N VAL A 258 -18.26 -11.03 4.48
CA VAL A 258 -18.53 -10.72 5.90
C VAL A 258 -18.62 -12.00 6.70
N ILE A 259 -17.93 -12.03 7.85
CA ILE A 259 -17.97 -13.08 8.86
C ILE A 259 -18.41 -12.43 10.16
N GLU A 260 -19.36 -13.04 10.85
CA GLU A 260 -19.86 -12.54 12.12
C GLU A 260 -19.58 -13.53 13.25
N SER A 261 -19.15 -13.01 14.39
CA SER A 261 -19.16 -13.71 15.66
C SER A 261 -20.16 -13.03 16.62
N SER A 262 -20.33 -13.62 17.80
CA SER A 262 -21.09 -12.95 18.89
C SER A 262 -20.38 -11.69 19.39
N ARG A 263 -19.09 -11.53 19.11
CA ARG A 263 -18.25 -10.43 19.63
C ARG A 263 -18.02 -9.32 18.64
N ARG A 264 -17.83 -9.65 17.35
CA ARG A 264 -17.37 -8.68 16.32
C ARG A 264 -17.92 -9.03 14.94
N THR A 265 -17.80 -8.06 14.05
CA THR A 265 -18.00 -8.23 12.62
C THR A 265 -16.64 -8.15 11.93
N TYR A 266 -16.38 -9.05 11.00
CA TYR A 266 -15.16 -9.17 10.21
C TYR A 266 -15.48 -9.01 8.74
N LEU A 267 -14.62 -8.31 8.01
CA LEU A 267 -14.64 -8.27 6.56
C LEU A 267 -13.35 -8.89 6.03
N GLU A 268 -13.44 -10.09 5.51
CA GLU A 268 -12.38 -10.71 4.73
C GLU A 268 -12.28 -10.02 3.38
N SER A 269 -11.07 -9.69 2.96
CA SER A 269 -10.76 -9.21 1.62
C SER A 269 -9.62 -10.05 1.07
N THR A 270 -9.88 -10.80 -0.01
CA THR A 270 -8.85 -11.62 -0.65
C THR A 270 -7.76 -10.73 -1.22
N ARG A 271 -6.52 -11.06 -0.93
CA ARG A 271 -5.37 -10.32 -1.44
C ARG A 271 -5.17 -10.63 -2.92
N PHE A 272 -5.50 -9.66 -3.76
CA PHE A 272 -5.38 -9.77 -5.21
C PHE A 272 -3.93 -9.77 -5.71
N ASP A 273 -2.98 -9.34 -4.90
CA ASP A 273 -1.54 -9.42 -5.18
C ASP A 273 -0.96 -10.83 -4.92
N ARG A 274 -1.79 -11.77 -4.47
CA ARG A 274 -1.47 -13.18 -4.26
C ARG A 274 -2.18 -14.02 -5.30
N LEU A 275 -1.43 -14.89 -5.98
CA LEU A 275 -1.89 -15.64 -7.14
C LEU A 275 -1.63 -17.14 -6.97
N GLY A 276 -2.39 -17.94 -7.73
CA GLY A 276 -2.20 -19.38 -7.81
C GLY A 276 -2.53 -20.16 -6.54
N PRO A 277 -2.26 -21.46 -6.54
CA PRO A 277 -2.48 -22.32 -5.38
C PRO A 277 -1.71 -21.80 -4.15
N HIS A 278 -2.35 -21.81 -3.02
CA HIS A 278 -1.77 -21.39 -1.72
C HIS A 278 -1.29 -19.92 -1.68
N GLY A 279 -1.65 -19.08 -2.67
CA GLY A 279 -1.25 -17.68 -2.70
C GLY A 279 0.27 -17.45 -2.79
N LEU A 280 1.02 -18.43 -3.32
CA LEU A 280 2.48 -18.35 -3.46
C LEU A 280 2.89 -17.41 -4.59
N GLY A 281 2.13 -17.40 -5.69
CA GLY A 281 2.33 -16.47 -6.79
C GLY A 281 2.10 -15.04 -6.35
N ARG A 282 2.87 -14.11 -6.93
CA ARG A 282 2.79 -12.69 -6.57
C ARG A 282 2.69 -11.81 -7.81
N ARG A 283 2.00 -10.71 -7.67
CA ARG A 283 1.98 -9.65 -8.66
C ARG A 283 2.30 -8.32 -8.00
N HIS A 284 3.12 -7.53 -8.66
CA HIS A 284 3.58 -6.28 -8.07
C HIS A 284 2.53 -5.18 -8.17
N VAL A 285 2.21 -4.61 -7.04
CA VAL A 285 1.19 -3.56 -6.90
C VAL A 285 1.77 -2.40 -6.08
N VAL A 286 1.47 -1.17 -6.48
CA VAL A 286 1.96 0.04 -5.84
C VAL A 286 0.81 1.03 -5.66
N ALA A 287 0.69 1.62 -4.48
CA ALA A 287 -0.31 2.66 -4.22
C ALA A 287 -0.08 3.91 -5.06
N LEU A 288 -1.16 4.56 -5.46
CA LEU A 288 -1.14 5.77 -6.30
C LEU A 288 -0.29 6.88 -5.69
N ASP A 289 -0.14 6.92 -4.37
CA ASP A 289 0.68 7.90 -3.65
C ASP A 289 2.14 7.91 -4.11
N ALA A 290 2.77 6.75 -4.10
CA ALA A 290 4.16 6.59 -4.50
C ALA A 290 4.37 6.84 -6.00
N ILE A 291 3.40 6.42 -6.82
CA ILE A 291 3.41 6.65 -8.28
C ILE A 291 3.26 8.14 -8.58
N HIS A 292 2.32 8.83 -7.90
CA HIS A 292 2.15 10.27 -8.04
C HIS A 292 3.44 11.01 -7.70
N ALA A 293 4.03 10.71 -6.54
CA ALA A 293 5.25 11.38 -6.08
C ALA A 293 6.41 11.26 -7.08
N GLN A 294 6.47 10.17 -7.83
CA GLN A 294 7.54 9.93 -8.82
C GLN A 294 7.25 10.52 -10.19
N PHE A 295 6.00 10.44 -10.67
CA PHE A 295 5.71 10.68 -12.10
C PHE A 295 4.83 11.89 -12.37
N VAL A 296 4.19 12.46 -11.34
CA VAL A 296 3.26 13.58 -11.52
C VAL A 296 3.75 14.81 -10.74
N ALA A 297 4.01 15.89 -11.47
CA ALA A 297 4.42 17.15 -10.84
C ALA A 297 3.24 17.84 -10.14
N GLY A 298 3.53 18.49 -9.02
CA GLY A 298 2.56 19.30 -8.29
C GLY A 298 1.87 18.57 -7.13
N ALA A 299 0.92 19.26 -6.52
CA ALA A 299 0.20 18.72 -5.37
C ALA A 299 -0.80 17.63 -5.76
N ARG A 300 -1.02 16.68 -4.85
CA ARG A 300 -2.07 15.66 -4.97
C ARG A 300 -3.44 16.32 -4.94
N GLN A 301 -4.18 16.26 -6.04
CA GLN A 301 -5.53 16.80 -6.12
C GLN A 301 -6.59 15.72 -5.96
N SER A 302 -6.60 14.73 -6.85
CA SER A 302 -7.55 13.61 -6.85
C SER A 302 -6.98 12.43 -7.64
N TRP A 303 -7.57 11.24 -7.47
CA TRP A 303 -7.24 10.07 -8.29
C TRP A 303 -7.36 10.36 -9.80
N PRO A 304 -8.50 10.93 -10.29
CA PRO A 304 -8.64 11.27 -11.70
C PRO A 304 -7.52 12.17 -12.22
N ALA A 305 -7.20 13.26 -11.52
CA ALA A 305 -6.17 14.19 -11.97
C ALA A 305 -4.81 13.52 -12.17
N THR A 306 -4.43 12.64 -11.25
CA THR A 306 -3.19 11.86 -11.34
C THR A 306 -3.24 10.85 -12.48
N CYS A 307 -4.32 10.05 -12.58
CA CYS A 307 -4.44 9.04 -13.62
C CYS A 307 -4.53 9.66 -15.02
N ASP A 308 -5.16 10.81 -15.18
CA ASP A 308 -5.16 11.57 -16.43
C ASP A 308 -3.75 12.07 -16.81
N ALA A 309 -2.96 12.49 -15.82
CA ALA A 309 -1.56 12.88 -16.06
C ALA A 309 -0.72 11.67 -16.51
N LEU A 310 -0.90 10.51 -15.86
CA LEU A 310 -0.25 9.27 -16.26
C LEU A 310 -0.67 8.80 -17.66
N ALA A 311 -1.95 8.95 -18.01
CA ALA A 311 -2.44 8.61 -19.35
C ALA A 311 -1.85 9.52 -20.43
N ARG A 312 -1.75 10.84 -20.19
CA ARG A 312 -1.04 11.77 -21.09
C ARG A 312 0.42 11.40 -21.31
N GLN A 313 1.08 10.86 -20.28
CA GLN A 313 2.45 10.35 -20.34
C GLN A 313 2.56 8.95 -20.96
N ARG A 314 1.45 8.33 -21.39
CA ARG A 314 1.38 6.94 -21.89
C ARG A 314 1.87 5.88 -20.88
N ARG A 315 1.75 6.18 -19.58
CA ARG A 315 2.07 5.27 -18.47
C ARG A 315 0.87 4.48 -18.00
N LEU A 316 -0.33 4.98 -18.19
CA LEU A 316 -1.62 4.33 -17.89
C LEU A 316 -2.48 4.34 -19.16
N SER A 317 -3.35 3.36 -19.35
CA SER A 317 -4.27 3.35 -20.49
C SER A 317 -5.35 4.44 -20.34
N PRO A 318 -5.86 5.03 -21.44
CA PRO A 318 -7.01 5.93 -21.36
C PRO A 318 -8.27 5.26 -20.76
N THR A 319 -8.43 3.96 -20.98
CA THR A 319 -9.51 3.16 -20.42
C THR A 319 -9.42 3.08 -18.89
N ASP A 320 -8.23 2.76 -18.35
CA ASP A 320 -8.02 2.73 -16.90
C ASP A 320 -8.23 4.12 -16.27
N ALA A 321 -7.73 5.19 -16.92
CA ALA A 321 -7.97 6.54 -16.43
C ALA A 321 -9.47 6.91 -16.41
N ALA A 322 -10.23 6.47 -17.41
CA ALA A 322 -11.68 6.64 -17.45
C ALA A 322 -12.38 5.83 -16.34
N ALA A 323 -11.94 4.59 -16.09
CA ALA A 323 -12.44 3.76 -15.00
C ALA A 323 -12.20 4.43 -13.64
N VAL A 324 -10.99 4.98 -13.40
CA VAL A 324 -10.69 5.70 -12.14
C VAL A 324 -11.59 6.93 -11.96
N ARG A 325 -11.92 7.67 -13.03
CA ARG A 325 -12.90 8.78 -12.92
C ARG A 325 -14.27 8.29 -12.47
N ALA A 326 -14.76 7.20 -13.07
CA ALA A 326 -16.05 6.61 -12.70
C ALA A 326 -16.06 6.10 -11.25
N LEU A 327 -14.98 5.44 -10.80
CA LEU A 327 -14.84 4.95 -9.42
C LEU A 327 -14.77 6.10 -8.41
N TYR A 328 -14.08 7.17 -8.74
CA TYR A 328 -13.98 8.34 -7.89
C TYR A 328 -15.35 9.03 -7.74
N GLU A 329 -16.09 9.19 -8.85
CA GLU A 329 -17.46 9.72 -8.84
C GLU A 329 -18.40 8.82 -8.04
N PHE A 330 -18.34 7.49 -8.22
CA PHE A 330 -19.10 6.53 -7.41
C PHE A 330 -18.81 6.69 -5.92
N GLY A 331 -17.54 6.77 -5.51
CA GLY A 331 -17.15 7.00 -4.11
C GLY A 331 -17.75 8.27 -3.53
N GLN A 332 -17.78 9.36 -4.30
CA GLN A 332 -18.42 10.60 -3.89
C GLN A 332 -19.95 10.42 -3.72
N LEU A 333 -20.60 9.69 -4.64
CA LEU A 333 -22.04 9.45 -4.62
C LEU A 333 -22.49 8.54 -3.47
N ILE A 334 -21.62 7.67 -2.99
CA ILE A 334 -21.90 6.85 -1.80
C ILE A 334 -21.43 7.51 -0.48
N GLY A 335 -20.89 8.71 -0.54
CA GLY A 335 -20.43 9.45 0.66
C GLY A 335 -19.12 8.92 1.23
N ASN A 336 -18.15 8.58 0.38
CA ASN A 336 -16.79 8.25 0.77
C ASN A 336 -15.86 9.47 0.69
N PRO A 337 -15.55 10.18 1.78
CA PRO A 337 -14.56 11.24 1.79
C PRO A 337 -13.11 10.74 1.95
N ASP A 338 -12.91 9.44 2.18
CA ASP A 338 -11.60 8.85 2.50
C ASP A 338 -10.88 8.29 1.27
N MET A 339 -11.10 8.90 0.12
CA MET A 339 -10.46 8.52 -1.14
C MET A 339 -9.06 9.12 -1.24
N HIS A 340 -8.21 8.80 -0.26
CA HIS A 340 -6.80 9.20 -0.28
C HIS A 340 -5.99 8.32 -1.25
N PHE A 341 -4.79 8.75 -1.58
CA PHE A 341 -3.95 8.12 -2.61
C PHE A 341 -3.43 6.71 -2.25
N GLY A 342 -3.53 6.31 -0.97
CA GLY A 342 -3.26 4.95 -0.52
C GLY A 342 -4.41 3.96 -0.82
N ASN A 343 -5.64 4.44 -1.10
CA ASN A 343 -6.82 3.60 -1.36
C ASN A 343 -7.06 3.32 -2.84
N LEU A 344 -6.11 3.68 -3.70
CA LEU A 344 -6.05 3.24 -5.09
C LEU A 344 -4.66 2.70 -5.39
N SER A 345 -4.60 1.55 -6.03
CA SER A 345 -3.34 0.92 -6.41
C SER A 345 -3.31 0.61 -7.89
N LEU A 346 -2.10 0.57 -8.43
CA LEU A 346 -1.86 0.21 -9.82
C LEU A 346 -0.89 -0.99 -9.88
N TRP A 347 -1.10 -1.87 -10.82
CA TRP A 347 -0.15 -2.90 -11.18
C TRP A 347 1.12 -2.27 -11.76
N ALA A 348 2.27 -2.78 -11.34
CA ALA A 348 3.59 -2.31 -11.75
C ALA A 348 4.49 -3.50 -12.09
N ASP A 349 4.05 -4.33 -13.03
CA ASP A 349 4.69 -5.60 -13.39
C ASP A 349 6.13 -5.44 -13.92
N ASP A 350 6.48 -4.26 -14.42
CA ASP A 350 7.84 -3.92 -14.88
C ASP A 350 8.23 -2.52 -14.38
N PRO A 351 8.85 -2.44 -13.18
CA PRO A 351 9.28 -1.15 -12.62
C PRO A 351 10.26 -0.36 -13.50
N ALA A 352 11.10 -1.04 -14.30
CA ALA A 352 12.05 -0.37 -15.18
C ALA A 352 11.35 0.44 -16.27
N ARG A 353 10.19 -0.02 -16.74
CA ARG A 353 9.39 0.69 -17.75
C ARG A 353 8.49 1.78 -17.18
N GLY A 354 8.10 1.65 -15.91
CA GLY A 354 7.18 2.58 -15.25
C GLY A 354 5.85 2.72 -16.01
N ARG A 355 5.27 1.59 -16.44
CA ARG A 355 3.94 1.47 -17.03
C ARG A 355 3.02 0.76 -16.06
N PHE A 356 1.77 1.18 -16.05
CA PHE A 356 0.79 0.78 -15.05
C PHE A 356 -0.50 0.29 -15.68
N ALA A 357 -1.22 -0.54 -14.92
CA ALA A 357 -2.61 -0.88 -15.17
C ALA A 357 -3.41 -0.75 -13.87
N LEU A 358 -4.71 -0.52 -13.95
CA LEU A 358 -5.56 -0.42 -12.76
C LEU A 358 -5.59 -1.76 -12.02
N ALA A 359 -5.31 -1.76 -10.72
CA ALA A 359 -5.48 -2.90 -9.84
C ALA A 359 -6.95 -3.01 -9.38
N PRO A 360 -7.40 -4.16 -8.85
CA PRO A 360 -8.74 -4.28 -8.27
C PRO A 360 -9.00 -3.23 -7.21
N LEU A 361 -10.21 -2.67 -7.19
CA LEU A 361 -10.63 -1.70 -6.19
C LEU A 361 -10.81 -2.35 -4.82
N TYR A 362 -10.52 -1.62 -3.77
CA TYR A 362 -10.70 -1.98 -2.36
C TYR A 362 -11.06 -0.75 -1.54
N ASP A 363 -11.51 -0.95 -0.30
CA ASP A 363 -11.73 0.14 0.67
C ASP A 363 -12.73 1.21 0.19
N MET A 364 -13.83 0.78 -0.44
CA MET A 364 -14.88 1.64 -0.95
C MET A 364 -16.16 1.49 -0.13
N LEU A 365 -16.44 2.45 0.72
CA LEU A 365 -17.59 2.43 1.65
C LEU A 365 -17.99 3.86 2.02
N PRO A 366 -19.22 4.08 2.59
CA PRO A 366 -19.70 5.40 2.97
C PRO A 366 -19.00 5.92 4.25
N MET A 367 -17.72 6.27 4.15
CA MET A 367 -16.85 6.71 5.25
C MET A 367 -17.30 8.03 5.90
N ARG A 368 -18.27 8.72 5.33
CA ARG A 368 -18.86 9.94 5.91
C ARG A 368 -19.33 9.75 7.36
N TRP A 369 -19.79 8.55 7.70
CA TRP A 369 -20.28 8.21 9.03
C TRP A 369 -19.30 7.39 9.86
N ARG A 370 -18.03 7.33 9.46
CA ARG A 370 -17.03 6.69 10.30
C ARG A 370 -16.96 7.36 11.67
N THR A 371 -16.56 6.60 12.65
CA THR A 371 -16.24 7.14 13.96
C THR A 371 -14.84 7.74 13.93
N ASP A 372 -14.64 8.90 14.47
CA ASP A 372 -13.32 9.45 14.73
C ASP A 372 -13.16 9.84 16.21
N GLY A 373 -11.92 9.92 16.68
CA GLY A 373 -11.61 10.22 18.07
C GLY A 373 -11.96 11.65 18.51
N PHE A 374 -12.26 12.56 17.56
CA PHE A 374 -12.56 13.96 17.81
C PHE A 374 -14.05 14.26 17.75
N ASN A 375 -14.74 13.73 16.74
CA ASN A 375 -16.16 14.02 16.47
C ASN A 375 -17.10 12.94 17.02
N GLY A 376 -16.55 11.83 17.53
CA GLY A 376 -17.35 10.74 18.09
C GLY A 376 -18.23 10.06 17.04
N LEU A 377 -19.46 9.75 17.44
CA LEU A 377 -20.49 9.16 16.57
C LEU A 377 -21.38 10.26 16.02
N GLN A 378 -21.34 10.45 14.70
CA GLN A 378 -22.30 11.28 14.01
C GLN A 378 -23.56 10.47 13.68
N ASP A 379 -24.73 11.08 13.75
CA ASP A 379 -25.98 10.46 13.33
C ASP A 379 -25.98 10.21 11.82
N TYR A 380 -26.64 9.12 11.43
CA TYR A 380 -26.91 8.89 10.01
C TYR A 380 -27.87 9.96 9.48
N ALA A 381 -27.40 10.75 8.53
CA ALA A 381 -28.18 11.78 7.86
C ALA A 381 -27.94 11.75 6.35
N PRO A 382 -28.96 11.93 5.52
CA PRO A 382 -28.77 12.09 4.08
C PRO A 382 -27.89 13.30 3.77
N PHE A 383 -27.23 13.26 2.62
CA PHE A 383 -26.35 14.34 2.17
C PHE A 383 -26.67 14.74 0.74
N GLU A 384 -26.24 15.92 0.34
CA GLU A 384 -26.32 16.35 -1.05
C GLU A 384 -25.14 15.73 -1.79
N PRO A 385 -25.40 14.82 -2.76
CA PRO A 385 -24.34 14.29 -3.58
C PRO A 385 -23.74 15.42 -4.45
N PRO A 386 -22.43 15.37 -4.75
CA PRO A 386 -21.88 16.33 -5.69
C PRO A 386 -22.60 16.21 -7.02
N ARG A 387 -22.87 17.34 -7.67
CA ARG A 387 -23.46 17.34 -9.02
C ARG A 387 -22.50 16.62 -9.94
N GLY A 388 -23.00 15.58 -10.62
CA GLY A 388 -22.21 14.77 -11.54
C GLY A 388 -21.50 15.66 -12.57
N SER A 389 -20.28 15.31 -12.93
CA SER A 389 -19.59 15.97 -14.02
C SER A 389 -20.44 15.90 -15.29
N PRO A 390 -20.51 16.98 -16.10
CA PRO A 390 -21.19 16.94 -17.38
C PRO A 390 -20.73 15.72 -18.18
N ARG A 391 -21.66 15.01 -18.80
CA ARG A 391 -21.42 13.80 -19.59
C ARG A 391 -20.26 14.02 -20.58
N GLY A 392 -19.03 13.75 -20.13
CA GLY A 392 -17.90 13.53 -21.02
C GLY A 392 -18.19 12.32 -21.89
N THR A 393 -17.64 12.29 -23.10
CA THR A 393 -17.77 11.22 -24.10
C THR A 393 -17.54 9.84 -23.47
N ARG A 394 -18.63 9.20 -23.02
CA ARG A 394 -18.64 7.83 -22.53
C ARG A 394 -18.83 6.93 -23.76
N GLY A 395 -18.03 5.86 -23.84
CA GLY A 395 -18.38 4.73 -24.71
C GLY A 395 -19.77 4.22 -24.29
N ALA A 396 -20.61 3.88 -25.23
CA ALA A 396 -22.04 3.61 -25.06
C ALA A 396 -22.39 2.41 -24.16
N GLU A 397 -21.41 1.67 -23.60
CA GLU A 397 -21.65 0.36 -22.97
C GLU A 397 -21.39 0.31 -21.43
N ALA A 398 -20.75 1.30 -20.83
CA ALA A 398 -20.45 1.24 -19.38
C ALA A 398 -21.56 1.90 -18.54
N PRO A 399 -22.04 1.26 -17.46
CA PRO A 399 -23.05 1.82 -16.57
C PRO A 399 -22.56 3.15 -15.96
N SER A 400 -23.47 4.10 -15.76
CA SER A 400 -23.09 5.39 -15.18
C SER A 400 -22.78 5.24 -13.70
N PRO A 401 -21.79 5.98 -13.12
CA PRO A 401 -21.53 5.97 -11.68
C PRO A 401 -22.80 6.25 -10.87
N THR A 402 -23.67 7.12 -11.34
CA THR A 402 -24.97 7.41 -10.70
C THR A 402 -25.88 6.17 -10.68
N SER A 403 -26.00 5.42 -11.79
CA SER A 403 -26.84 4.21 -11.79
C SER A 403 -26.29 3.13 -10.86
N VAL A 404 -24.96 2.99 -10.77
CA VAL A 404 -24.31 2.07 -9.83
C VAL A 404 -24.54 2.51 -8.38
N ALA A 405 -24.46 3.82 -8.10
CA ALA A 405 -24.72 4.35 -6.78
C ALA A 405 -26.22 4.21 -6.37
N VAL A 406 -27.15 4.37 -7.31
CA VAL A 406 -28.58 4.07 -7.08
C VAL A 406 -28.79 2.60 -6.74
N ALA A 407 -28.11 1.68 -7.46
CA ALA A 407 -28.17 0.24 -7.16
C ALA A 407 -27.61 -0.06 -5.77
N PHE A 408 -26.46 0.53 -5.41
CA PHE A 408 -25.87 0.39 -4.07
C PHE A 408 -26.84 0.85 -2.98
N TRP A 409 -27.36 2.06 -3.07
CA TRP A 409 -28.25 2.62 -2.06
C TRP A 409 -29.58 1.86 -1.99
N GLY A 410 -30.13 1.45 -3.13
CA GLY A 410 -31.35 0.65 -3.19
C GLY A 410 -31.20 -0.70 -2.47
N ARG A 411 -30.06 -1.38 -2.68
CA ARG A 411 -29.75 -2.63 -1.98
C ARG A 411 -29.44 -2.40 -0.49
N ALA A 412 -28.72 -1.34 -0.15
CA ALA A 412 -28.46 -0.96 1.24
C ALA A 412 -29.75 -0.69 2.02
N ALA A 413 -30.76 -0.06 1.41
CA ALA A 413 -32.06 0.18 2.02
C ALA A 413 -32.80 -1.11 2.40
N GLN A 414 -32.54 -2.21 1.70
CA GLN A 414 -33.18 -3.52 1.89
C GLN A 414 -32.28 -4.52 2.63
N HIS A 415 -31.03 -4.17 2.90
CA HIS A 415 -30.05 -5.09 3.47
C HIS A 415 -30.36 -5.42 4.94
N ALA A 416 -30.68 -6.69 5.22
CA ALA A 416 -31.19 -7.14 6.52
C ALA A 416 -30.23 -6.85 7.70
N GLN A 417 -28.91 -6.93 7.45
CA GLN A 417 -27.88 -6.76 8.48
C GLN A 417 -27.56 -5.27 8.76
N LEU A 418 -27.95 -4.35 7.90
CA LEU A 418 -27.75 -2.93 8.15
C LEU A 418 -28.77 -2.39 9.16
N SER A 419 -28.33 -1.47 10.02
CA SER A 419 -29.17 -0.84 11.02
C SER A 419 -30.34 -0.07 10.38
N ARG A 420 -31.46 0.04 11.09
CA ARG A 420 -32.62 0.82 10.63
C ARG A 420 -32.29 2.27 10.26
N PRO A 421 -31.45 3.02 11.04
CA PRO A 421 -31.06 4.38 10.67
C PRO A 421 -30.33 4.43 9.32
N LEU A 422 -29.35 3.54 9.09
CA LEU A 422 -28.62 3.53 7.81
C LEU A 422 -29.52 3.14 6.64
N ARG A 423 -30.40 2.14 6.81
CA ARG A 423 -31.38 1.76 5.76
C ARG A 423 -32.33 2.89 5.39
N ARG A 424 -32.74 3.71 6.36
CA ARG A 424 -33.57 4.90 6.10
C ARG A 424 -32.84 5.90 5.23
N VAL A 425 -31.59 6.23 5.60
CA VAL A 425 -30.75 7.12 4.80
C VAL A 425 -30.49 6.55 3.42
N ALA A 426 -30.22 5.26 3.31
CA ALA A 426 -29.99 4.59 2.03
C ALA A 426 -31.21 4.72 1.09
N ASN A 427 -32.42 4.53 1.60
CA ASN A 427 -33.66 4.72 0.83
C ASN A 427 -33.81 6.17 0.33
N GLU A 428 -33.51 7.14 1.15
CA GLU A 428 -33.57 8.56 0.77
C GLU A 428 -32.48 8.90 -0.27
N MET A 429 -31.25 8.40 -0.09
CA MET A 429 -30.17 8.63 -1.04
C MET A 429 -30.45 8.00 -2.42
N ALA A 430 -31.04 6.79 -2.46
CA ALA A 430 -31.49 6.18 -3.69
C ALA A 430 -32.53 7.06 -4.42
N GLY A 431 -33.49 7.62 -3.69
CA GLY A 431 -34.49 8.54 -4.23
C GLY A 431 -33.88 9.83 -4.80
N ARG A 432 -32.98 10.46 -4.06
CA ARG A 432 -32.27 11.69 -4.49
C ARG A 432 -31.48 11.51 -5.77
N LEU A 433 -30.73 10.40 -5.87
CA LEU A 433 -29.93 10.09 -7.05
C LEU A 433 -30.77 9.67 -8.27
N SER A 434 -31.96 9.12 -8.05
CA SER A 434 -32.88 8.75 -9.14
C SER A 434 -33.63 9.95 -9.71
N ALA A 435 -33.79 11.02 -8.92
CA ALA A 435 -34.56 12.22 -9.32
C ALA A 435 -33.69 13.29 -10.03
N GLY A 436 -32.36 13.21 -9.96
CA GLY A 436 -31.41 14.13 -10.59
C GLY A 436 -30.72 13.52 -11.81
#